data_f58c6be3da82b3bc60f3b42d8589058b
#
_entry.id   f58c6be3da82b3bc60f3b42d8589058b
#
_cell.length_a   1.000
_cell.length_b   1.000
_cell.length_c   1.000
_cell.angle_alpha   90.00
_cell.angle_beta   90.00
_cell.angle_gamma   90.00
#
_symmetry.space_group_name_H-M   'P 1'
#
loop_
_entity.id
_entity.type
_entity.pdbx_description
1 polymer ?
#
loop_
_entity_poly.entity_id
_entity_poly.type
_entity_poly.pdbx_seq_one_letter_code
_entity_poly.pdbx_strand_id
1 'polypeptide(L)'
;MKRSFTKSPAFTLVELLTVVTTVAVLTSLGLAATRGATEKTKMNRCLNDLRQLGVAVQLYVGDNSGRFPNTSHQGVAASWTNTLAEFLKTNFLGRCCAVTKHRSRLTYAWNDALADAQGYGLTAPAFRSPSTTMVVAELATNLTGEHFHFSGTRGGASRITPNQFRAEVNVTCHGSSANYLFADGHVENLSTNEVQRRLTQAESSFLVP
;
A
#
# COMPACT_ATOMS: atom_id res chain seq x y z
N MET A 1 -12.41 26.67 -72.92
CA MET A 1 -11.67 26.39 -71.67
C MET A 1 -11.75 24.87 -71.42
N LYS A 2 -10.70 24.08 -71.64
CA LYS A 2 -10.65 22.65 -71.30
C LYS A 2 -10.12 22.49 -69.91
N ARG A 3 -10.95 22.00 -68.95
CA ARG A 3 -10.51 21.63 -67.61
C ARG A 3 -9.71 20.32 -67.70
N SER A 4 -8.43 20.39 -67.41
CA SER A 4 -7.57 19.23 -67.25
C SER A 4 -7.88 18.60 -65.88
N PHE A 5 -8.45 17.41 -65.86
CA PHE A 5 -8.60 16.62 -64.66
C PHE A 5 -7.29 15.88 -64.44
N THR A 6 -6.52 16.29 -63.42
CA THR A 6 -5.40 15.52 -62.94
C THR A 6 -5.93 14.24 -62.28
N LYS A 7 -5.56 13.06 -62.76
CA LYS A 7 -5.87 11.79 -62.11
C LYS A 7 -5.13 11.71 -60.81
N SER A 8 -5.87 11.64 -59.71
CA SER A 8 -5.29 11.32 -58.40
C SER A 8 -4.72 9.89 -58.44
N PRO A 9 -3.53 9.63 -57.88
CA PRO A 9 -3.00 8.27 -57.77
C PRO A 9 -3.95 7.40 -56.97
N ALA A 10 -4.35 6.25 -57.56
CA ALA A 10 -5.19 5.28 -56.86
C ALA A 10 -4.32 4.45 -55.92
N PHE A 11 -4.81 4.27 -54.68
CA PHE A 11 -4.13 3.49 -53.64
C PHE A 11 -4.17 1.99 -54.04
N THR A 12 -3.05 1.31 -53.90
CA THR A 12 -2.99 -0.13 -54.17
C THR A 12 -3.47 -0.91 -52.93
N LEU A 13 -4.04 -2.08 -53.17
CA LEU A 13 -4.51 -2.96 -52.08
C LEU A 13 -3.36 -3.40 -51.16
N VAL A 14 -2.14 -3.53 -51.73
CA VAL A 14 -0.93 -3.90 -51.00
C VAL A 14 -0.49 -2.75 -50.05
N GLU A 15 -0.55 -1.50 -50.49
CA GLU A 15 -0.23 -0.35 -49.64
C GLU A 15 -1.20 -0.25 -48.45
N LEU A 16 -2.49 -0.49 -48.67
CA LEU A 16 -3.47 -0.51 -47.59
C LEU A 16 -3.19 -1.66 -46.59
N LEU A 17 -2.91 -2.87 -47.12
CA LEU A 17 -2.63 -4.03 -46.31
C LEU A 17 -1.38 -3.85 -45.46
N THR A 18 -0.30 -3.30 -45.99
CA THR A 18 0.94 -3.06 -45.25
C THR A 18 0.75 -2.03 -44.15
N VAL A 19 -0.01 -0.97 -44.37
CA VAL A 19 -0.32 0.02 -43.35
C VAL A 19 -1.15 -0.59 -42.23
N VAL A 20 -2.19 -1.33 -42.55
CA VAL A 20 -3.04 -1.95 -41.48
C VAL A 20 -2.26 -2.97 -40.67
N THR A 21 -1.40 -3.78 -41.28
CA THR A 21 -0.58 -4.75 -40.54
C THR A 21 0.46 -4.08 -39.67
N THR A 22 1.14 -3.04 -40.12
CA THR A 22 2.11 -2.31 -39.32
C THR A 22 1.44 -1.61 -38.13
N VAL A 23 0.29 -0.96 -38.32
CA VAL A 23 -0.47 -0.33 -37.23
C VAL A 23 -0.94 -1.37 -36.23
N ALA A 24 -1.44 -2.54 -36.68
CA ALA A 24 -1.87 -3.61 -35.78
C ALA A 24 -0.73 -4.13 -34.90
N VAL A 25 0.47 -4.31 -35.46
CA VAL A 25 1.66 -4.74 -34.71
C VAL A 25 2.07 -3.68 -33.68
N LEU A 26 2.17 -2.41 -34.11
CA LEU A 26 2.57 -1.31 -33.19
C LEU A 26 1.58 -1.10 -32.06
N THR A 27 0.27 -1.18 -32.32
CA THR A 27 -0.76 -1.06 -31.28
C THR A 27 -0.70 -2.22 -30.30
N SER A 28 -0.47 -3.45 -30.74
CA SER A 28 -0.37 -4.61 -29.86
C SER A 28 0.80 -4.51 -28.88
N LEU A 29 1.96 -4.07 -29.34
CA LEU A 29 3.15 -3.84 -28.50
C LEU A 29 2.93 -2.67 -27.54
N GLY A 30 2.30 -1.59 -27.98
CA GLY A 30 1.98 -0.42 -27.15
C GLY A 30 1.05 -0.77 -25.99
N LEU A 31 0.02 -1.62 -26.21
CA LEU A 31 -0.92 -1.99 -25.16
C LEU A 31 -0.26 -2.80 -24.01
N ALA A 32 0.67 -3.68 -24.34
CA ALA A 32 1.39 -4.47 -23.35
C ALA A 32 2.28 -3.58 -22.45
N ALA A 33 2.98 -2.63 -23.05
CA ALA A 33 3.86 -1.70 -22.34
C ALA A 33 3.08 -0.76 -21.38
N THR A 34 1.90 -0.27 -21.78
CA THR A 34 1.09 0.65 -20.98
C THR A 34 0.51 -0.01 -19.72
N ARG A 35 0.15 -1.28 -19.75
CA ARG A 35 -0.36 -2.00 -18.58
C ARG A 35 0.67 -2.08 -17.45
N GLY A 36 1.90 -2.47 -17.75
CA GLY A 36 2.99 -2.54 -16.78
C GLY A 36 3.32 -1.18 -16.16
N ALA A 37 3.36 -0.13 -16.99
CA ALA A 37 3.59 1.24 -16.54
C ALA A 37 2.48 1.75 -15.59
N THR A 38 1.22 1.41 -15.88
CA THR A 38 0.07 1.80 -15.05
C THR A 38 0.14 1.16 -13.65
N GLU A 39 0.44 -0.13 -13.54
CA GLU A 39 0.54 -0.81 -12.25
C GLU A 39 1.72 -0.27 -11.43
N LYS A 40 2.87 0.01 -12.05
CA LYS A 40 4.01 0.64 -11.38
C LYS A 40 3.69 2.06 -10.90
N THR A 41 2.92 2.82 -11.67
CA THR A 41 2.45 4.15 -11.29
C THR A 41 1.52 4.08 -10.08
N LYS A 42 0.58 3.14 -10.04
CA LYS A 42 -0.29 2.91 -8.87
C LYS A 42 0.52 2.55 -7.63
N MET A 43 1.47 1.63 -7.75
CA MET A 43 2.36 1.25 -6.65
C MET A 43 3.11 2.45 -6.09
N ASN A 44 3.74 3.27 -6.95
CA ASN A 44 4.47 4.46 -6.53
C ASN A 44 3.56 5.51 -5.88
N ARG A 45 2.33 5.66 -6.34
CA ARG A 45 1.35 6.55 -5.73
C ARG A 45 0.99 6.07 -4.32
N CYS A 46 0.66 4.80 -4.14
CA CYS A 46 0.36 4.25 -2.82
C CYS A 46 1.58 4.32 -1.88
N LEU A 47 2.80 4.15 -2.42
CA LEU A 47 4.04 4.32 -1.66
C LEU A 47 4.24 5.78 -1.20
N ASN A 48 3.91 6.76 -2.03
CA ASN A 48 3.96 8.17 -1.65
C ASN A 48 2.88 8.54 -0.62
N ASP A 49 1.68 7.95 -0.72
CA ASP A 49 0.61 8.13 0.27
C ASP A 49 1.08 7.62 1.66
N LEU A 50 1.72 6.44 1.70
CA LEU A 50 2.30 5.91 2.95
C LEU A 50 3.46 6.76 3.48
N ARG A 51 4.28 7.37 2.62
CA ARG A 51 5.33 8.32 3.06
C ARG A 51 4.74 9.54 3.73
N GLN A 52 3.66 10.10 3.18
CA GLN A 52 2.94 11.22 3.82
C GLN A 52 2.36 10.81 5.17
N LEU A 53 1.80 9.60 5.25
CA LEU A 53 1.35 9.03 6.52
C LEU A 53 2.50 8.85 7.51
N GLY A 54 3.66 8.38 7.06
CA GLY A 54 4.86 8.24 7.88
C GLY A 54 5.30 9.57 8.47
N VAL A 55 5.31 10.65 7.67
CA VAL A 55 5.60 12.01 8.18
C VAL A 55 4.58 12.43 9.24
N ALA A 56 3.28 12.20 9.00
CA ALA A 56 2.23 12.52 9.97
C ALA A 56 2.40 11.75 11.28
N VAL A 57 2.76 10.47 11.22
CA VAL A 57 3.06 9.64 12.40
C VAL A 57 4.23 10.22 13.18
N GLN A 58 5.33 10.57 12.51
CA GLN A 58 6.51 11.13 13.20
C GLN A 58 6.24 12.49 13.84
N LEU A 59 5.46 13.36 13.20
CA LEU A 59 5.03 14.62 13.77
C LEU A 59 4.17 14.39 15.00
N TYR A 60 3.16 13.50 14.91
CA TYR A 60 2.33 13.14 16.06
C TYR A 60 3.15 12.59 17.22
N VAL A 61 4.06 11.66 16.97
CA VAL A 61 4.93 11.05 17.98
C VAL A 61 5.79 12.13 18.66
N GLY A 62 6.33 13.08 17.89
CA GLY A 62 7.08 14.21 18.42
C GLY A 62 6.27 15.09 19.36
N ASP A 63 5.02 15.39 19.00
CA ASP A 63 4.12 16.26 19.77
C ASP A 63 3.47 15.56 20.98
N ASN A 64 3.49 14.21 21.00
CA ASN A 64 2.82 13.40 22.03
C ASN A 64 3.79 12.60 22.93
N SER A 65 4.92 13.19 23.28
CA SER A 65 5.92 12.59 24.20
C SER A 65 6.42 11.22 23.76
N GLY A 66 6.59 11.03 22.44
CA GLY A 66 7.06 9.80 21.85
C GLY A 66 6.00 8.69 21.75
N ARG A 67 4.73 8.98 22.01
CA ARG A 67 3.65 8.00 21.96
C ARG A 67 3.07 7.89 20.54
N PHE A 68 2.93 6.65 20.09
CA PHE A 68 2.26 6.34 18.82
C PHE A 68 0.74 6.53 18.91
N PRO A 69 0.04 6.74 17.78
CA PRO A 69 -1.41 6.82 17.73
C PRO A 69 -2.10 5.60 18.34
N ASN A 70 -3.28 5.84 18.92
CA ASN A 70 -4.10 4.80 19.51
C ASN A 70 -4.83 3.96 18.44
N THR A 71 -5.22 2.75 18.79
CA THR A 71 -6.19 1.94 18.04
C THR A 71 -7.57 2.02 18.72
N SER A 72 -8.65 1.90 17.94
CA SER A 72 -10.02 1.99 18.48
C SER A 72 -10.44 0.70 19.18
N HIS A 73 -9.89 0.44 20.36
CA HIS A 73 -10.29 -0.67 21.22
C HIS A 73 -10.98 -0.20 22.50
N GLN A 74 -11.99 -0.95 22.93
CA GLN A 74 -12.60 -0.93 24.26
C GLN A 74 -12.77 0.45 24.93
N GLY A 75 -13.29 1.43 24.18
CA GLY A 75 -13.59 2.76 24.74
C GLY A 75 -12.52 3.82 24.53
N VAL A 76 -11.40 3.51 23.86
CA VAL A 76 -10.49 4.54 23.37
C VAL A 76 -11.14 5.24 22.18
N ALA A 77 -11.53 6.50 22.36
CA ALA A 77 -12.38 7.24 21.44
C ALA A 77 -11.69 7.68 20.12
N ALA A 78 -10.39 7.62 20.03
CA ALA A 78 -9.64 8.17 18.90
C ALA A 78 -8.91 7.07 18.13
N SER A 79 -9.42 6.79 16.96
CA SER A 79 -8.74 6.02 15.91
C SER A 79 -7.51 6.75 15.41
N TRP A 80 -6.46 6.02 15.01
CA TRP A 80 -5.28 6.59 14.35
C TRP A 80 -5.64 7.48 13.16
N THR A 81 -6.73 7.15 12.44
CA THR A 81 -7.19 7.94 11.28
C THR A 81 -7.69 9.33 11.69
N ASN A 82 -8.40 9.42 12.80
CA ASN A 82 -8.87 10.70 13.34
C ASN A 82 -7.72 11.48 13.96
N THR A 83 -6.86 10.79 14.71
CA THR A 83 -5.70 11.38 15.40
C THR A 83 -4.71 12.00 14.39
N LEU A 84 -4.44 11.32 13.29
CA LEU A 84 -3.50 11.81 12.27
C LEU A 84 -4.12 12.77 11.24
N ALA A 85 -5.45 12.96 11.26
CA ALA A 85 -6.14 13.80 10.27
C ALA A 85 -5.63 15.26 10.24
N GLU A 86 -5.29 15.83 11.39
CA GLU A 86 -4.76 17.20 11.50
C GLU A 86 -3.32 17.35 10.97
N PHE A 87 -2.54 16.27 10.97
CA PHE A 87 -1.17 16.22 10.43
C PHE A 87 -1.14 15.94 8.93
N LEU A 88 -2.22 15.36 8.40
CA LEU A 88 -2.38 15.05 6.99
C LEU A 88 -3.03 16.24 6.25
N LYS A 89 -2.21 17.17 5.76
CA LYS A 89 -2.65 18.40 5.06
C LYS A 89 -3.39 18.16 3.73
N THR A 90 -3.62 16.93 3.35
CA THR A 90 -4.23 16.55 2.08
C THR A 90 -5.44 15.65 2.34
N ASN A 91 -6.30 15.48 1.31
CA ASN A 91 -7.37 14.49 1.33
C ASN A 91 -6.79 13.06 1.32
N PHE A 92 -6.01 12.71 2.36
CA PHE A 92 -5.57 11.34 2.57
C PHE A 92 -6.79 10.47 2.83
N LEU A 93 -7.17 9.69 1.84
CA LEU A 93 -8.39 8.88 1.90
C LEU A 93 -8.16 7.53 2.60
N GLY A 94 -6.93 7.24 3.04
CA GLY A 94 -6.58 5.92 3.59
C GLY A 94 -6.79 4.79 2.59
N ARG A 95 -6.67 5.07 1.29
CA ARG A 95 -6.96 4.11 0.22
C ARG A 95 -5.80 3.97 -0.76
N CYS A 96 -5.29 2.76 -0.88
CA CYS A 96 -4.39 2.41 -1.96
C CYS A 96 -5.13 2.39 -3.30
N CYS A 97 -4.60 3.09 -4.30
CA CYS A 97 -5.20 3.22 -5.63
C CYS A 97 -5.16 1.91 -6.47
N ALA A 98 -4.38 0.93 -6.06
CA ALA A 98 -4.34 -0.39 -6.70
C ALA A 98 -5.58 -1.23 -6.35
N VAL A 99 -6.23 -0.95 -5.21
CA VAL A 99 -7.38 -1.70 -4.73
C VAL A 99 -8.67 -1.06 -5.23
N THR A 100 -9.26 -1.60 -6.28
CA THR A 100 -10.50 -1.10 -6.88
C THR A 100 -11.76 -1.63 -6.19
N LYS A 101 -11.68 -2.83 -5.63
CA LYS A 101 -12.81 -3.49 -4.93
C LYS A 101 -12.36 -3.84 -3.51
N HIS A 102 -12.69 -2.98 -2.56
CA HIS A 102 -12.46 -3.22 -1.15
C HIS A 102 -13.77 -3.04 -0.38
N ARG A 103 -14.01 -3.90 0.60
CA ARG A 103 -15.22 -3.87 1.44
C ARG A 103 -15.24 -2.64 2.35
N SER A 104 -14.07 -2.19 2.78
CA SER A 104 -13.91 -1.01 3.62
C SER A 104 -13.64 0.26 2.80
N ARG A 105 -13.95 1.43 3.38
CA ARG A 105 -13.47 2.73 2.91
C ARG A 105 -11.95 2.88 3.07
N LEU A 106 -11.38 2.30 4.13
CA LEU A 106 -9.95 2.24 4.38
C LEU A 106 -9.38 1.00 3.71
N THR A 107 -8.22 1.13 3.08
CA THR A 107 -7.45 0.01 2.53
C THR A 107 -6.09 -0.13 3.22
N TYR A 108 -5.79 0.77 4.14
CA TYR A 108 -4.65 0.70 5.05
C TYR A 108 -5.15 0.41 6.45
N ALA A 109 -4.40 -0.41 7.18
CA ALA A 109 -4.69 -0.73 8.56
C ALA A 109 -3.43 -0.62 9.43
N TRP A 110 -3.64 -0.28 10.68
CA TRP A 110 -2.61 -0.09 11.69
C TRP A 110 -2.25 -1.43 12.35
N ASN A 111 -1.01 -1.59 12.72
CA ASN A 111 -0.55 -2.75 13.46
C ASN A 111 -0.98 -2.64 14.95
N ASP A 112 -1.93 -3.46 15.34
CA ASP A 112 -2.49 -3.48 16.69
C ASP A 112 -1.47 -3.89 17.77
N ALA A 113 -0.40 -4.60 17.41
CA ALA A 113 0.67 -4.94 18.33
C ALA A 113 1.47 -3.70 18.84
N LEU A 114 1.26 -2.54 18.24
CA LEU A 114 1.85 -1.26 18.66
C LEU A 114 0.99 -0.51 19.69
N ALA A 115 -0.03 -1.16 20.22
CA ALA A 115 -0.87 -0.66 21.30
C ALA A 115 -0.85 -1.62 22.50
N ASP A 116 -1.10 -1.07 23.69
CA ASP A 116 -1.32 -1.88 24.88
C ASP A 116 -2.69 -2.60 24.87
N ALA A 117 -2.99 -3.39 25.88
CA ALA A 117 -4.23 -4.13 25.97
C ALA A 117 -5.49 -3.26 25.98
N GLN A 118 -5.37 -1.99 26.31
CA GLN A 118 -6.42 -0.99 26.35
C GLN A 118 -6.55 -0.23 25.01
N GLY A 119 -5.60 -0.40 24.08
CA GLY A 119 -5.57 0.27 22.78
C GLY A 119 -4.79 1.58 22.76
N TYR A 120 -4.07 1.93 23.84
CA TYR A 120 -3.18 3.08 23.85
C TYR A 120 -1.87 2.76 23.12
N GLY A 121 -1.46 3.64 22.22
CA GLY A 121 -0.23 3.47 21.46
C GLY A 121 1.01 3.40 22.36
N LEU A 122 1.93 2.53 22.02
CA LEU A 122 3.20 2.37 22.74
C LEU A 122 4.08 3.62 22.55
N THR A 123 5.04 3.81 23.46
CA THR A 123 6.03 4.89 23.33
C THR A 123 7.23 4.47 22.51
N ALA A 124 7.89 5.41 21.83
CA ALA A 124 9.04 5.14 20.96
C ALA A 124 10.15 4.31 21.63
N PRO A 125 10.50 4.49 22.92
CA PRO A 125 11.48 3.63 23.60
C PRO A 125 11.08 2.16 23.73
N ALA A 126 9.79 1.81 23.54
CA ALA A 126 9.35 0.42 23.57
C ALA A 126 9.76 -0.35 22.29
N PHE A 127 10.15 0.36 21.24
CA PHE A 127 10.54 -0.26 19.98
C PHE A 127 12.01 -0.66 20.00
N ARG A 128 12.26 -1.97 19.98
CA ARG A 128 13.62 -2.54 19.91
C ARG A 128 14.31 -2.19 18.59
N SER A 129 13.56 -2.23 17.50
CA SER A 129 14.06 -1.97 16.13
C SER A 129 13.01 -1.22 15.30
N PRO A 130 12.89 0.12 15.42
CA PRO A 130 11.88 0.91 14.72
C PRO A 130 11.92 0.74 13.19
N SER A 131 13.11 0.57 12.61
CA SER A 131 13.29 0.39 11.16
C SER A 131 12.85 -0.98 10.63
N THR A 132 12.56 -1.93 11.48
CA THR A 132 12.06 -3.26 11.08
C THR A 132 10.65 -3.53 11.58
N THR A 133 10.09 -2.67 12.45
CA THR A 133 8.74 -2.81 12.98
C THR A 133 7.71 -2.15 12.07
N MET A 134 6.83 -2.95 11.50
CA MET A 134 5.75 -2.49 10.61
C MET A 134 4.68 -1.76 11.43
N VAL A 135 4.28 -0.57 10.97
CA VAL A 135 3.21 0.25 11.56
C VAL A 135 1.92 0.14 10.76
N VAL A 136 2.00 0.30 9.43
CA VAL A 136 0.84 0.27 8.54
C VAL A 136 1.13 -0.58 7.31
N ALA A 137 0.14 -1.32 6.86
CA ALA A 137 0.15 -2.06 5.60
C ALA A 137 -1.22 -2.03 4.92
N GLU A 138 -1.30 -2.56 3.69
CA GLU A 138 -2.56 -2.70 2.98
C GLU A 138 -3.42 -3.83 3.59
N LEU A 139 -4.68 -3.51 3.91
CA LEU A 139 -5.65 -4.44 4.46
C LEU A 139 -6.14 -5.45 3.41
N ALA A 140 -6.37 -6.69 3.79
CA ALA A 140 -6.96 -7.70 2.93
C ALA A 140 -8.36 -7.28 2.45
N THR A 141 -8.68 -7.52 1.18
CA THR A 141 -9.84 -6.93 0.49
C THR A 141 -11.20 -7.37 1.03
N ASN A 142 -11.24 -8.50 1.73
CA ASN A 142 -12.45 -9.07 2.37
C ASN A 142 -12.70 -8.54 3.79
N LEU A 143 -11.74 -7.80 4.37
CA LEU A 143 -11.85 -7.29 5.73
C LEU A 143 -12.37 -5.85 5.76
N THR A 144 -12.86 -5.47 6.94
CA THR A 144 -13.26 -4.12 7.30
C THR A 144 -12.60 -3.77 8.64
N GLY A 145 -12.14 -2.54 8.79
CA GLY A 145 -11.49 -2.10 10.01
C GLY A 145 -10.36 -1.13 9.72
N GLU A 146 -9.77 -0.62 10.76
CA GLU A 146 -8.67 0.36 10.70
C GLU A 146 -7.35 -0.20 11.28
N HIS A 147 -7.39 -1.37 11.87
CA HIS A 147 -6.22 -2.04 12.45
C HIS A 147 -6.30 -3.55 12.22
N PHE A 148 -5.15 -4.20 12.29
CA PHE A 148 -5.00 -5.64 12.18
C PHE A 148 -5.29 -6.29 13.53
N HIS A 149 -5.99 -7.43 13.52
CA HIS A 149 -6.26 -8.22 14.72
C HIS A 149 -5.39 -9.48 14.73
N PHE A 150 -4.10 -9.34 14.75
CA PHE A 150 -3.21 -10.48 14.83
C PHE A 150 -3.42 -11.21 16.16
N SER A 151 -4.22 -12.28 16.14
CA SER A 151 -4.52 -13.07 17.32
C SER A 151 -3.24 -13.55 18.00
N GLY A 152 -3.06 -13.16 19.28
CA GLY A 152 -1.92 -13.55 20.11
C GLY A 152 -0.77 -12.56 20.16
N THR A 153 -0.82 -11.40 19.50
CA THR A 153 0.26 -10.40 19.53
C THR A 153 0.07 -9.34 20.63
N ARG A 154 -1.12 -9.20 21.19
CA ARG A 154 -1.38 -8.31 22.32
C ARG A 154 -0.65 -8.78 23.58
N GLY A 155 0.16 -7.92 24.14
CA GLY A 155 0.90 -8.20 25.37
C GLY A 155 2.22 -8.92 25.19
N GLY A 156 2.74 -8.94 23.98
CA GLY A 156 4.09 -9.42 23.66
C GLY A 156 4.14 -10.90 23.28
N ALA A 157 4.75 -11.18 22.14
CA ALA A 157 5.44 -12.41 21.83
C ALA A 157 4.67 -13.64 21.34
N SER A 158 3.50 -13.51 20.76
CA SER A 158 3.00 -14.64 19.96
C SER A 158 3.39 -14.45 18.50
N ARG A 159 4.21 -15.36 17.99
CA ARG A 159 4.55 -15.42 16.56
C ARG A 159 3.29 -15.72 15.78
N ILE A 160 2.92 -14.85 14.87
CA ILE A 160 1.90 -15.18 13.88
C ILE A 160 2.53 -15.95 12.72
N THR A 161 1.77 -16.90 12.20
CA THR A 161 2.18 -17.63 11.00
C THR A 161 2.03 -16.74 9.75
N PRO A 162 2.79 -17.01 8.67
CA PRO A 162 2.59 -16.31 7.41
C PRO A 162 1.15 -16.39 6.87
N ASN A 163 0.42 -17.46 7.17
CA ASN A 163 -0.98 -17.59 6.76
C ASN A 163 -1.91 -16.67 7.56
N GLN A 164 -1.71 -16.54 8.86
CA GLN A 164 -2.45 -15.58 9.69
C GLN A 164 -2.19 -14.14 9.24
N PHE A 165 -0.94 -13.82 8.92
CA PHE A 165 -0.59 -12.51 8.38
C PHE A 165 -1.30 -12.22 7.06
N ARG A 166 -1.28 -13.16 6.12
CA ARG A 166 -1.96 -13.02 4.80
C ARG A 166 -3.48 -12.97 4.91
N ALA A 167 -4.06 -13.50 5.98
CA ALA A 167 -5.50 -13.38 6.21
C ALA A 167 -5.94 -11.93 6.45
N GLU A 168 -5.05 -11.08 6.97
CA GLU A 168 -5.33 -9.70 7.32
C GLU A 168 -4.63 -8.68 6.41
N VAL A 169 -3.43 -8.99 5.93
CA VAL A 169 -2.62 -8.10 5.09
C VAL A 169 -2.66 -8.53 3.62
N ASN A 170 -2.92 -7.59 2.73
CA ASN A 170 -2.87 -7.80 1.29
C ASN A 170 -1.41 -7.76 0.80
N VAL A 171 -0.67 -8.85 0.99
CA VAL A 171 0.75 -8.97 0.62
C VAL A 171 1.01 -8.95 -0.90
N THR A 172 -0.06 -8.96 -1.71
CA THR A 172 0.00 -8.96 -3.18
C THR A 172 -0.71 -7.75 -3.79
N CYS A 173 -0.92 -6.69 -3.02
CA CYS A 173 -1.63 -5.48 -3.46
C CYS A 173 -1.07 -4.89 -4.75
N HIS A 174 0.23 -5.04 -4.97
CA HIS A 174 0.97 -4.56 -6.15
C HIS A 174 1.61 -5.73 -6.94
N GLY A 175 0.81 -6.75 -7.25
CA GLY A 175 1.26 -7.94 -7.95
C GLY A 175 1.86 -8.99 -7.00
N SER A 176 3.18 -9.10 -6.90
CA SER A 176 3.87 -10.01 -5.97
C SER A 176 4.44 -9.29 -4.74
N SER A 177 4.05 -8.04 -4.49
CA SER A 177 4.55 -7.19 -3.42
C SER A 177 3.46 -6.31 -2.82
N ALA A 178 3.75 -5.68 -1.67
CA ALA A 178 2.93 -4.68 -1.02
C ALA A 178 3.82 -3.60 -0.36
N ASN A 179 3.23 -2.44 -0.02
CA ASN A 179 3.95 -1.36 0.63
C ASN A 179 3.73 -1.41 2.15
N TYR A 180 4.77 -1.15 2.91
CA TYR A 180 4.78 -1.19 4.36
C TYR A 180 5.39 0.08 4.92
N LEU A 181 4.71 0.72 5.88
CA LEU A 181 5.24 1.82 6.67
C LEU A 181 5.86 1.25 7.95
N PHE A 182 7.03 1.73 8.32
CA PHE A 182 7.78 1.31 9.51
C PHE A 182 7.77 2.38 10.61
N ALA A 183 8.12 1.97 11.83
CA ALA A 183 8.02 2.83 12.99
C ALA A 183 8.98 4.03 13.00
N ASP A 184 10.06 3.99 12.24
CA ASP A 184 10.95 5.13 12.01
C ASP A 184 10.45 6.09 10.90
N GLY A 185 9.31 5.79 10.28
CA GLY A 185 8.66 6.61 9.25
C GLY A 185 9.07 6.28 7.81
N HIS A 186 10.02 5.36 7.59
CA HIS A 186 10.34 4.94 6.22
C HIS A 186 9.28 4.00 5.64
N VAL A 187 9.23 3.92 4.31
CA VAL A 187 8.31 3.04 3.59
C VAL A 187 9.10 2.15 2.65
N GLU A 188 8.81 0.87 2.67
CA GLU A 188 9.44 -0.14 1.84
C GLU A 188 8.40 -0.94 1.05
N ASN A 189 8.69 -1.25 -0.22
CA ASN A 189 7.92 -2.21 -0.99
C ASN A 189 8.56 -3.59 -0.83
N LEU A 190 7.86 -4.51 -0.17
CA LEU A 190 8.36 -5.85 0.11
C LEU A 190 7.67 -6.89 -0.76
N SER A 191 8.45 -7.80 -1.31
CA SER A 191 7.90 -8.99 -1.96
C SER A 191 7.27 -9.95 -0.93
N THR A 192 6.33 -10.76 -1.39
CA THR A 192 5.69 -11.79 -0.55
C THR A 192 6.70 -12.73 0.11
N ASN A 193 7.78 -13.07 -0.60
CA ASN A 193 8.84 -13.93 -0.08
C ASN A 193 9.64 -13.26 1.02
N GLU A 194 9.95 -11.96 0.86
CA GLU A 194 10.66 -11.19 1.87
C GLU A 194 9.84 -11.01 3.15
N VAL A 195 8.54 -10.73 3.02
CA VAL A 195 7.62 -10.69 4.15
C VAL A 195 7.60 -12.03 4.88
N GLN A 196 7.49 -13.14 4.15
CA GLN A 196 7.52 -14.47 4.74
C GLN A 196 8.83 -14.72 5.49
N ARG A 197 9.97 -14.33 4.92
CA ARG A 197 11.29 -14.45 5.57
C ARG A 197 11.33 -13.65 6.88
N ARG A 198 10.88 -12.39 6.86
CA ARG A 198 10.85 -11.54 8.07
C ARG A 198 9.95 -12.12 9.17
N LEU A 199 8.79 -12.68 8.82
CA LEU A 199 7.86 -13.30 9.77
C LEU A 199 8.41 -14.58 10.41
N THR A 200 9.27 -15.32 9.71
CA THR A 200 9.80 -16.61 10.18
C THR A 200 11.14 -16.52 10.92
N GLN A 201 11.79 -15.36 10.90
CA GLN A 201 13.02 -15.13 11.64
C GLN A 201 12.82 -15.27 13.16
N ALA A 202 13.83 -15.84 13.84
CA ALA A 202 13.72 -16.20 15.25
C ALA A 202 13.44 -15.00 16.18
N GLU A 203 14.03 -13.84 15.90
CA GLU A 203 13.91 -12.61 16.71
C GLU A 203 13.36 -11.46 15.86
N SER A 204 12.33 -11.76 15.06
CA SER A 204 11.74 -10.76 14.17
C SER A 204 10.98 -9.70 14.96
N SER A 205 11.41 -8.46 14.82
CA SER A 205 10.65 -7.28 15.28
C SER A 205 9.68 -6.75 14.20
N PHE A 206 9.38 -7.53 13.18
CA PHE A 206 8.56 -7.07 12.04
C PHE A 206 7.13 -6.70 12.46
N LEU A 207 6.56 -7.40 13.44
CA LEU A 207 5.19 -7.13 13.93
C LEU A 207 5.17 -6.61 15.36
N VAL A 208 6.12 -7.02 16.18
CA VAL A 208 6.14 -6.70 17.60
C VAL A 208 7.39 -5.85 17.88
N PRO A 209 7.24 -4.72 18.55
CA PRO A 209 8.34 -3.79 18.86
C PRO A 209 9.40 -4.36 19.79
#